data_df255379282ab1885c2fce890aff2f8f
#
_entry.id   df255379282ab1885c2fce890aff2f8f
#
_cell.length_a   1.000
_cell.length_b   1.000
_cell.length_c   1.000
_cell.angle_alpha   90.00
_cell.angle_beta   90.00
_cell.angle_gamma   90.00
#
_symmetry.space_group_name_H-M   'P 1'
#
loop_
_entity.id
_entity.type
_entity.pdbx_description
1 polymer ?
#
loop_
_entity_poly.entity_id
_entity_poly.type
_entity_poly.pdbx_seq_one_letter_code
_entity_poly.pdbx_strand_id
1 'polypeptide(L)'
;MIRAMTTLPHPPIAAFTVNERMYIRRELDQFFSTLPTVAEGFQLKTWRTGPKQGQIKLPPAAASLVERGLMRLDATLRPPRIFFTEPGLAALRAMMADRRLANPADFAHVRLELGIDPPQQDGVAAD
;
A
#
# COMPACT_ATOMS: atom_id res chain seq x y z
N MET A 1 2.56 22.92 -30.94
CA MET A 1 2.44 22.65 -30.52
C MET A 1 2.96 21.91 -29.95
N ILE A 2 3.17 21.59 -29.72
CA ILE A 2 3.55 20.96 -29.24
C ILE A 2 3.50 20.86 -28.20
N ARG A 3 3.21 21.14 -27.57
CA ARG A 3 3.03 21.18 -26.62
C ARG A 3 2.49 20.29 -26.08
N ALA A 4 1.94 20.08 -26.40
CA ALA A 4 0.96 19.28 -25.99
C ALA A 4 1.57 18.12 -25.49
N MET A 5 2.03 17.49 -26.21
CA MET A 5 2.55 16.38 -25.87
C MET A 5 3.39 16.48 -24.80
N THR A 6 3.94 17.37 -24.79
CA THR A 6 4.86 17.50 -23.86
C THR A 6 4.24 17.46 -22.59
N THR A 7 3.04 17.62 -22.58
CA THR A 7 2.46 17.80 -21.36
C THR A 7 2.16 16.57 -20.66
N LEU A 8 2.52 15.48 -21.16
CA LEU A 8 2.17 14.29 -20.47
C LEU A 8 3.34 13.55 -19.97
N PRO A 9 4.12 14.16 -19.22
CA PRO A 9 5.28 13.48 -18.75
C PRO A 9 4.94 12.42 -17.76
N HIS A 10 3.83 12.58 -17.07
CA HIS A 10 3.47 11.65 -16.03
C HIS A 10 2.17 10.94 -16.36
N PRO A 11 2.15 9.63 -16.26
CA PRO A 11 0.88 8.94 -16.40
C PRO A 11 0.01 9.27 -15.19
N PRO A 12 -1.28 9.18 -15.32
CA PRO A 12 -2.17 9.42 -14.19
C PRO A 12 -1.87 8.41 -13.09
N ILE A 13 -2.04 8.83 -11.84
CA ILE A 13 -1.87 7.94 -10.72
C ILE A 13 -3.03 6.97 -10.73
N ALA A 14 -2.72 5.69 -10.65
CA ALA A 14 -3.76 4.67 -10.61
C ALA A 14 -4.51 4.76 -9.28
N ALA A 15 -5.79 4.54 -9.31
CA ALA A 15 -6.58 4.53 -8.09
C ALA A 15 -6.86 3.09 -7.72
N PHE A 16 -6.87 2.80 -6.43
CA PHE A 16 -7.23 1.48 -5.96
C PHE A 16 -8.74 1.28 -6.07
N THR A 17 -9.15 0.05 -6.31
CA THR A 17 -10.57 -0.29 -6.28
C THR A 17 -11.02 -0.36 -4.81
N VAL A 18 -12.32 -0.43 -4.60
CA VAL A 18 -12.87 -0.52 -3.25
C VAL A 18 -12.31 -1.73 -2.52
N ASN A 19 -12.26 -2.89 -3.18
CA ASN A 19 -11.77 -4.11 -2.55
C ASN A 19 -10.27 -4.02 -2.25
N GLU A 20 -9.52 -3.39 -3.14
CA GLU A 20 -8.09 -3.17 -2.89
C GLU A 20 -7.90 -2.25 -1.68
N ARG A 21 -8.68 -1.19 -1.59
CA ARG A 21 -8.57 -0.28 -0.44
C ARG A 21 -8.93 -0.97 0.87
N MET A 22 -9.94 -1.81 0.86
CA MET A 22 -10.34 -2.52 2.07
C MET A 22 -9.21 -3.45 2.53
N TYR A 23 -8.60 -4.13 1.59
CA TYR A 23 -7.50 -5.04 1.88
C TYR A 23 -6.30 -4.25 2.44
N ILE A 24 -5.93 -3.16 1.79
CA ILE A 24 -4.81 -2.33 2.22
C ILE A 24 -5.06 -1.74 3.61
N ARG A 25 -6.26 -1.23 3.85
CA ARG A 25 -6.58 -0.66 5.15
C ARG A 25 -6.47 -1.72 6.25
N ARG A 26 -6.93 -2.93 5.97
CA ARG A 26 -6.86 -3.99 6.95
C ARG A 26 -5.42 -4.37 7.27
N GLU A 27 -4.57 -4.42 6.25
CA GLU A 27 -3.19 -4.81 6.44
C GLU A 27 -2.35 -3.73 7.12
N LEU A 28 -2.68 -2.48 6.92
CA LEU A 28 -1.89 -1.37 7.45
C LEU A 28 -2.45 -0.75 8.74
N ASP A 29 -3.67 -1.14 9.12
CA ASP A 29 -4.27 -0.58 10.32
C ASP A 29 -3.48 -0.99 11.56
N GLN A 30 -3.51 -0.16 12.58
CA GLN A 30 -2.88 -0.48 13.85
C GLN A 30 -3.58 -1.65 14.48
N PHE A 31 -2.84 -2.54 15.11
CA PHE A 31 -3.44 -3.65 15.79
C PHE A 31 -2.76 -3.76 17.15
N PHE A 32 -3.47 -3.41 18.19
CA PHE A 32 -2.95 -3.29 19.55
C PHE A 32 -1.76 -2.32 19.52
N SER A 33 -0.60 -2.75 19.88
CA SER A 33 0.57 -1.87 19.85
C SER A 33 1.40 -2.05 18.58
N THR A 34 0.90 -2.81 17.62
CA THR A 34 1.65 -3.06 16.41
C THR A 34 1.34 -2.01 15.36
N LEU A 35 2.39 -1.44 14.79
CA LEU A 35 2.24 -0.44 13.73
C LEU A 35 2.90 -1.00 12.47
N PRO A 36 2.09 -1.57 11.56
CA PRO A 36 2.65 -2.13 10.33
C PRO A 36 3.34 -1.06 9.51
N THR A 37 4.37 -1.45 8.76
CA THR A 37 5.06 -0.50 7.87
C THR A 37 4.78 -0.85 6.43
N VAL A 38 4.81 0.16 5.58
CA VAL A 38 4.61 -0.04 4.15
C VAL A 38 5.82 -0.76 3.56
N ALA A 39 7.00 -0.43 4.05
CA ALA A 39 8.24 -1.01 3.52
C ALA A 39 8.33 -2.51 3.74
N GLU A 40 7.70 -3.02 4.78
CA GLU A 40 7.74 -4.46 5.06
C GLU A 40 6.80 -5.25 4.18
N GLY A 41 5.91 -4.58 3.50
CA GLY A 41 4.94 -5.26 2.65
C GLY A 41 3.90 -6.03 3.45
N PHE A 42 3.16 -6.87 2.75
CA PHE A 42 2.10 -7.64 3.37
C PHE A 42 2.45 -9.12 3.30
N GLN A 43 2.36 -9.80 4.44
CA GLN A 43 2.67 -11.21 4.50
C GLN A 43 1.55 -12.02 3.89
N LEU A 44 1.89 -13.04 3.15
CA LEU A 44 0.91 -13.93 2.54
C LEU A 44 0.94 -15.28 3.24
N LYS A 45 -0.18 -15.98 3.17
CA LYS A 45 -0.28 -17.30 3.74
C LYS A 45 -0.08 -18.33 2.64
N THR A 46 0.16 -19.57 3.03
CA THR A 46 0.23 -20.67 2.08
C THR A 46 -0.80 -21.70 2.49
N TRP A 47 -1.19 -22.54 1.53
CA TRP A 47 -2.12 -23.63 1.82
C TRP A 47 -1.40 -24.66 2.68
N ARG A 48 -2.04 -25.09 3.74
CA ARG A 48 -1.42 -26.04 4.66
C ARG A 48 -1.73 -27.47 4.30
N THR A 49 -2.84 -27.71 3.68
CA THR A 49 -3.29 -29.06 3.35
C THR A 49 -3.96 -29.07 2.00
N GLY A 50 -4.21 -30.24 1.49
CA GLY A 50 -4.96 -30.40 0.25
C GLY A 50 -4.07 -30.33 -0.97
N PRO A 51 -4.69 -30.34 -2.14
CA PRO A 51 -3.94 -30.38 -3.40
C PRO A 51 -3.06 -29.18 -3.63
N LYS A 52 -3.37 -28.06 -2.97
CA LYS A 52 -2.58 -26.85 -3.16
C LYS A 52 -1.57 -26.62 -2.03
N GLN A 53 -1.34 -27.64 -1.21
CA GLN A 53 -0.43 -27.50 -0.08
C GLN A 53 0.90 -26.90 -0.52
N GLY A 54 1.37 -25.90 0.20
CA GLY A 54 2.62 -25.21 -0.12
C GLY A 54 2.48 -24.08 -1.10
N GLN A 55 1.36 -23.97 -1.80
CA GLN A 55 1.16 -22.88 -2.73
C GLN A 55 0.70 -21.63 -1.99
N ILE A 56 1.02 -20.47 -2.53
CA ILE A 56 0.68 -19.20 -1.89
C ILE A 56 -0.81 -18.95 -2.02
N LYS A 57 -1.46 -18.56 -0.91
CA LYS A 57 -2.83 -18.13 -0.94
C LYS A 57 -2.80 -16.65 -1.24
N LEU A 58 -3.24 -16.28 -2.42
CA LEU A 58 -3.25 -14.88 -2.82
C LEU A 58 -4.70 -14.39 -2.78
N PRO A 59 -5.07 -13.54 -1.82
CA PRO A 59 -6.45 -13.04 -1.78
C PRO A 59 -6.78 -12.29 -3.07
N PRO A 60 -8.04 -12.24 -3.47
CA PRO A 60 -8.42 -11.57 -4.72
C PRO A 60 -7.91 -10.14 -4.83
N ALA A 61 -7.97 -9.38 -3.75
CA ALA A 61 -7.50 -8.01 -3.79
C ALA A 61 -5.98 -7.96 -3.98
N ALA A 62 -5.24 -8.87 -3.34
CA ALA A 62 -3.80 -8.94 -3.51
C ALA A 62 -3.46 -9.35 -4.94
N ALA A 63 -4.19 -10.31 -5.50
CA ALA A 63 -3.98 -10.73 -6.87
C ALA A 63 -4.19 -9.57 -7.83
N SER A 64 -5.23 -8.78 -7.59
CA SER A 64 -5.53 -7.62 -8.42
C SER A 64 -4.40 -6.61 -8.35
N LEU A 65 -3.89 -6.33 -7.17
CA LEU A 65 -2.80 -5.37 -7.00
C LEU A 65 -1.54 -5.82 -7.74
N VAL A 66 -1.25 -7.12 -7.67
CA VAL A 66 -0.07 -7.65 -8.37
C VAL A 66 -0.27 -7.60 -9.87
N GLU A 67 -1.45 -7.99 -10.35
CA GLU A 67 -1.73 -7.97 -11.78
C GLU A 67 -1.68 -6.57 -12.36
N ARG A 68 -2.10 -5.59 -11.60
CA ARG A 68 -2.12 -4.21 -12.07
C ARG A 68 -0.75 -3.52 -11.92
N GLY A 69 0.24 -4.24 -11.41
CA GLY A 69 1.57 -3.69 -11.27
C GLY A 69 1.73 -2.72 -10.11
N LEU A 70 0.75 -2.72 -9.18
CA LEU A 70 0.80 -1.84 -8.03
C LEU A 70 1.53 -2.49 -6.85
N MET A 71 1.65 -3.81 -6.87
CA MET A 71 2.46 -4.54 -5.91
C MET A 71 3.21 -5.65 -6.63
N ARG A 72 4.31 -6.11 -6.06
CA ARG A 72 5.07 -7.23 -6.61
C ARG A 72 5.18 -8.33 -5.57
N LEU A 73 5.15 -9.57 -6.02
CA LEU A 73 5.22 -10.72 -5.14
C LEU A 73 6.67 -11.18 -4.99
N ASP A 74 7.08 -11.44 -3.77
CA ASP A 74 8.38 -12.06 -3.52
C ASP A 74 8.11 -13.41 -2.88
N ALA A 75 8.18 -14.44 -3.68
CA ALA A 75 7.90 -15.79 -3.23
C ALA A 75 9.13 -16.46 -2.61
N THR A 76 10.27 -15.78 -2.62
CA THR A 76 11.49 -16.35 -2.04
C THR A 76 11.53 -16.17 -0.54
N LEU A 77 10.71 -15.27 -0.01
CA LEU A 77 10.68 -15.03 1.43
C LEU A 77 9.83 -16.08 2.12
N ARG A 78 10.09 -16.29 3.39
CA ARG A 78 9.35 -17.23 4.23
C ARG A 78 8.86 -16.52 5.49
N PRO A 79 7.60 -16.15 5.55
CA PRO A 79 6.54 -16.39 4.53
C PRO A 79 6.67 -15.45 3.34
N PRO A 80 6.02 -15.76 2.24
CA PRO A 80 6.07 -14.88 1.07
C PRO A 80 5.37 -13.55 1.37
N ARG A 81 5.77 -12.49 0.66
CA ARG A 81 5.23 -11.16 0.87
C ARG A 81 4.98 -10.46 -0.45
N ILE A 82 4.10 -9.46 -0.42
CA ILE A 82 3.94 -8.56 -1.55
C ILE A 82 4.34 -7.17 -1.09
N PHE A 83 4.97 -6.42 -1.98
CA PHE A 83 5.49 -5.09 -1.68
C PHE A 83 4.94 -4.10 -2.69
N PHE A 84 4.72 -2.87 -2.29
CA PHE A 84 4.26 -1.84 -3.22
C PHE A 84 5.37 -1.52 -4.22
N THR A 85 4.97 -1.34 -5.48
CA THR A 85 5.88 -0.87 -6.52
C THR A 85 5.84 0.66 -6.52
N GLU A 86 6.62 1.30 -7.37
CA GLU A 86 6.59 2.76 -7.47
C GLU A 86 5.17 3.27 -7.78
N PRO A 87 4.49 2.72 -8.80
CA PRO A 87 3.12 3.14 -9.05
C PRO A 87 2.20 2.84 -7.86
N GLY A 88 2.44 1.73 -7.17
CA GLY A 88 1.65 1.38 -6.01
C GLY A 88 1.85 2.37 -4.86
N LEU A 89 3.08 2.84 -4.66
CA LEU A 89 3.36 3.82 -3.63
C LEU A 89 2.71 5.16 -3.96
N ALA A 90 2.70 5.53 -5.24
CA ALA A 90 2.04 6.77 -5.65
C ALA A 90 0.54 6.68 -5.37
N ALA A 91 -0.08 5.54 -5.68
CA ALA A 91 -1.49 5.34 -5.42
C ALA A 91 -1.77 5.33 -3.91
N LEU A 92 -0.87 4.76 -3.13
CA LEU A 92 -1.04 4.70 -1.67
C LEU A 92 -0.95 6.10 -1.07
N ARG A 93 -0.02 6.92 -1.53
CA ARG A 93 0.07 8.30 -1.05
C ARG A 93 -1.20 9.06 -1.34
N ALA A 94 -1.75 8.89 -2.54
CA ALA A 94 -2.99 9.57 -2.91
C ALA A 94 -4.14 9.12 -2.02
N MET A 95 -4.22 7.82 -1.72
CA MET A 95 -5.25 7.27 -0.87
C MET A 95 -5.11 7.81 0.55
N MET A 96 -3.91 7.83 1.09
CA MET A 96 -3.68 8.30 2.46
C MET A 96 -3.90 9.80 2.61
N ALA A 97 -3.71 10.55 1.55
CA ALA A 97 -3.95 11.98 1.58
C ALA A 97 -5.44 12.32 1.53
N ASP A 98 -6.29 11.37 1.16
CA ASP A 98 -7.72 11.60 1.05
C ASP A 98 -8.41 11.07 2.30
N ARG A 99 -8.91 11.98 3.14
CA ARG A 99 -9.55 11.60 4.41
C ARG A 99 -10.76 10.72 4.22
N ARG A 100 -11.38 10.77 3.07
CA ARG A 100 -12.56 9.94 2.82
C ARG A 100 -12.17 8.49 2.58
N LEU A 101 -10.93 8.25 2.15
CA LEU A 101 -10.46 6.90 1.82
C LEU A 101 -9.70 6.27 2.96
N ALA A 102 -9.05 7.07 3.78
CA ALA A 102 -8.28 6.56 4.90
C ALA A 102 -8.31 7.58 6.04
N ASN A 103 -8.75 7.16 7.20
CA ASN A 103 -8.84 8.04 8.35
C ASN A 103 -7.42 8.40 8.83
N PRO A 104 -7.06 9.69 8.83
CA PRO A 104 -5.71 10.09 9.23
C PRO A 104 -5.30 9.60 10.62
N ALA A 105 -6.23 9.49 11.54
CA ALA A 105 -5.89 9.05 12.89
C ALA A 105 -5.52 7.58 12.92
N ASP A 106 -6.21 6.75 12.12
CA ASP A 106 -5.94 5.33 12.10
C ASP A 106 -4.65 5.00 11.35
N PHE A 107 -4.26 5.86 10.43
CA PHE A 107 -3.10 5.60 9.57
C PHE A 107 -2.00 6.65 9.72
N ALA A 108 -1.92 7.27 10.90
CA ALA A 108 -0.90 8.28 11.16
C ALA A 108 0.52 7.72 10.93
N HIS A 109 0.75 6.47 11.33
CA HIS A 109 2.05 5.83 11.14
C HIS A 109 2.40 5.66 9.66
N VAL A 110 1.40 5.38 8.83
CA VAL A 110 1.62 5.23 7.39
C VAL A 110 1.89 6.59 6.76
N ARG A 111 1.12 7.60 7.16
CA ARG A 111 1.30 8.95 6.62
C ARG A 111 2.71 9.47 6.96
N LEU A 112 3.20 9.18 8.15
CA LEU A 112 4.52 9.60 8.55
C LEU A 112 5.57 8.84 7.74
N GLU A 113 5.41 7.54 7.58
CA GLU A 113 6.34 6.73 6.82
C GLU A 113 6.43 7.19 5.36
N LEU A 114 5.31 7.59 4.78
CA LEU A 114 5.27 8.02 3.38
C LEU A 114 5.66 9.49 3.21
N GLY A 115 5.92 10.18 4.30
CA GLY A 115 6.31 11.58 4.21
C GLY A 115 5.16 12.53 3.91
N ILE A 116 3.93 12.10 4.12
CA ILE A 116 2.77 12.95 3.90
C ILE A 116 2.65 13.96 5.02
N ASP A 117 2.79 13.51 6.27
CA ASP A 117 2.76 14.39 7.41
C ASP A 117 4.19 14.60 7.90
N PRO A 118 4.56 15.80 8.24
CA PRO A 118 5.91 16.02 8.76
C PRO A 118 6.02 15.44 10.15
N PRO A 119 7.22 15.22 10.59
CA PRO A 119 7.42 14.72 11.96
C PRO A 119 6.79 15.67 12.96
N GLN A 120 6.29 15.09 14.00
CA GLN A 120 5.56 15.83 14.92
C GLN A 120 6.20 17.01 15.51
N GLN A 121 7.34 16.94 15.78
CA GLN A 121 7.95 18.02 16.42
C GLN A 121 7.76 19.28 15.76
N ASP A 122 7.47 19.21 14.55
CA ASP A 122 7.33 20.47 13.96
C ASP A 122 6.28 21.17 14.58
N GLY A 123 5.45 20.49 15.10
CA GLY A 123 4.38 21.22 15.64
C GLY A 123 4.94 22.16 16.61
N VAL A 124 5.87 21.76 17.02
CA VAL A 124 6.40 22.54 17.89
C VAL A 124 6.68 23.74 17.50
N ALA A 125 7.26 23.60 16.72
CA ALA A 125 7.71 24.75 16.33
C ALA A 125 6.74 25.65 16.44
N ALA A 126 5.95 25.23 16.37
CA ALA A 126 5.05 26.09 16.37
C ALA A 126 5.29 26.99 17.31
N ASP A 127 5.58 26.89 17.61
CA ASP A 127 5.49 27.72 18.26
C ASP A 127 5.81 28.49 18.28
#